data_425237d048f6e85f3f9d5de70700cec0
#
_entry.id   425237d048f6e85f3f9d5de70700cec0
#
_cell.length_a   1.000
_cell.length_b   1.000
_cell.length_c   1.000
_cell.angle_alpha   90.00
_cell.angle_beta   90.00
_cell.angle_gamma   90.00
#
_symmetry.space_group_name_H-M   'P 1'
#
loop_
_entity.id
_entity.type
_entity.pdbx_description
1 polymer ?
#
loop_
_entity_poly.entity_id
_entity_poly.type
_entity_poly.pdbx_seq_one_letter_code
_entity_poly.pdbx_strand_id
1 'polypeptide(L)'
;ARDKLVDGLPADLREVREEYDEQGEVKWLEMPDVRDGWFPEPQLHELTALRDRIDSVEDEFGEKYSRFFRIVLSHTTRKVSYQRNGEYKRYRLSEEDREDHSPVVEDIFSKKLEQNIEMMREYSNRVDHDLDTRIHYADSRKSVDKVGENEADIVITSPPYGDHQTTVAYGQFSQDPALLTGKVTYGEMKDVDKTGLGGRY
;
A
#
# COMPACT_ATOMS: atom_id res chain seq x y z
N ALA A 1 -10.41 -15.93 7.03
CA ALA A 1 -9.36 -15.09 6.39
C ALA A 1 -8.45 -14.43 7.43
N ARG A 2 -9.01 -13.66 8.40
CA ARG A 2 -8.17 -13.00 9.43
C ARG A 2 -7.29 -14.00 10.18
N ASP A 3 -7.89 -15.03 10.74
CA ASP A 3 -7.17 -16.00 11.54
C ASP A 3 -6.10 -16.73 10.70
N LYS A 4 -6.42 -17.09 9.46
CA LYS A 4 -5.45 -17.66 8.51
C LYS A 4 -4.25 -16.73 8.25
N LEU A 5 -4.48 -15.40 8.19
CA LEU A 5 -3.41 -14.43 8.00
C LEU A 5 -2.57 -14.26 9.27
N VAL A 6 -3.21 -14.17 10.43
CA VAL A 6 -2.57 -13.77 11.70
C VAL A 6 -1.97 -14.97 12.45
N ASP A 7 -2.61 -16.15 12.38
CA ASP A 7 -2.12 -17.35 13.06
C ASP A 7 -0.75 -17.77 12.49
N GLY A 8 0.26 -17.80 13.34
CA GLY A 8 1.63 -18.12 12.98
C GLY A 8 2.45 -16.97 12.37
N LEU A 9 1.83 -15.82 12.02
CA LEU A 9 2.56 -14.68 11.45
C LEU A 9 3.79 -14.25 12.27
N PRO A 10 3.73 -14.15 13.61
CA PRO A 10 4.91 -13.80 14.40
C PRO A 10 6.07 -14.80 14.26
N ALA A 11 5.73 -16.08 14.14
CA ALA A 11 6.74 -17.14 13.96
C ALA A 11 7.37 -17.07 12.56
N ASP A 12 6.54 -16.89 11.53
CA ASP A 12 7.01 -16.78 10.14
C ASP A 12 7.94 -15.56 9.95
N LEU A 13 7.57 -14.40 10.48
CA LEU A 13 8.39 -13.19 10.37
C LEU A 13 9.69 -13.31 11.18
N ARG A 14 9.67 -14.03 12.29
CA ARG A 14 10.89 -14.33 13.07
C ARG A 14 11.83 -15.25 12.29
N GLU A 15 11.31 -16.29 11.67
CA GLU A 15 12.09 -17.20 10.82
C GLU A 15 12.76 -16.44 9.66
N VAL A 16 12.02 -15.56 8.98
CA VAL A 16 12.57 -14.70 7.94
C VAL A 16 13.69 -13.81 8.47
N ARG A 17 13.53 -13.24 9.66
CA ARG A 17 14.55 -12.41 10.29
C ARG A 17 15.79 -13.22 10.65
N GLU A 18 15.63 -14.38 11.25
CA GLU A 18 16.73 -15.26 11.64
C GLU A 18 17.53 -15.74 10.40
N GLU A 19 16.83 -16.14 9.32
CA GLU A 19 17.47 -16.51 8.05
C GLU A 19 18.24 -15.34 7.44
N TYR A 20 17.65 -14.14 7.43
CA TYR A 20 18.35 -12.94 6.95
C TYR A 20 19.60 -12.63 7.78
N ASP A 21 19.52 -12.67 9.10
CA ASP A 21 20.63 -12.36 9.99
C ASP A 21 21.78 -13.38 9.84
N GLU A 22 21.47 -14.64 9.48
CA GLU A 22 22.46 -15.69 9.25
C GLU A 22 23.11 -15.63 7.85
N GLN A 23 22.31 -15.33 6.80
CA GLN A 23 22.72 -15.47 5.40
C GLN A 23 22.85 -14.15 4.64
N GLY A 24 22.32 -13.05 5.18
CA GLY A 24 22.25 -11.75 4.51
C GLY A 24 21.16 -11.67 3.44
N GLU A 25 20.43 -12.75 3.20
CA GLU A 25 19.32 -12.84 2.23
C GLU A 25 18.38 -13.97 2.61
N VAL A 26 17.12 -13.92 2.13
CA VAL A 26 16.13 -15.00 2.26
C VAL A 26 15.78 -15.49 0.86
N LYS A 27 16.42 -16.60 0.44
CA LYS A 27 16.47 -17.04 -0.98
C LYS A 27 15.14 -17.47 -1.58
N TRP A 28 14.19 -17.86 -0.76
CA TRP A 28 12.86 -18.29 -1.23
C TRP A 28 11.89 -17.14 -1.44
N LEU A 29 12.25 -15.91 -1.01
CA LEU A 29 11.44 -14.72 -1.23
C LEU A 29 11.78 -14.09 -2.59
N GLU A 30 10.74 -13.79 -3.36
CA GLU A 30 10.85 -12.94 -4.54
C GLU A 30 10.79 -11.47 -4.13
N MET A 31 11.96 -10.85 -4.04
CA MET A 31 12.07 -9.47 -3.57
C MET A 31 11.44 -8.47 -4.55
N PRO A 32 10.69 -7.47 -4.06
CA PRO A 32 10.07 -6.47 -4.89
C PRO A 32 11.10 -5.47 -5.44
N ASP A 33 10.84 -4.92 -6.62
CA ASP A 33 11.64 -3.85 -7.23
C ASP A 33 11.34 -2.49 -6.58
N VAL A 34 11.68 -2.36 -5.30
CA VAL A 34 11.58 -1.10 -4.56
C VAL A 34 12.86 -0.27 -4.70
N ARG A 35 12.77 1.00 -4.36
CA ARG A 35 13.91 1.91 -4.44
C ARG A 35 14.99 1.54 -3.42
N ASP A 36 16.23 1.43 -3.88
CA ASP A 36 17.38 1.22 -3.03
C ASP A 36 17.52 2.26 -1.92
N GLY A 37 17.83 1.78 -0.72
CA GLY A 37 18.07 2.62 0.46
C GLY A 37 16.84 3.35 1.00
N TRP A 38 15.63 2.86 0.69
CA TRP A 38 14.38 3.37 1.28
C TRP A 38 13.81 2.48 2.38
N PHE A 39 14.39 1.31 2.60
CA PHE A 39 13.98 0.38 3.64
C PHE A 39 15.18 -0.15 4.41
N PRO A 40 15.02 -0.50 5.68
CA PRO A 40 15.95 -1.41 6.33
C PRO A 40 15.80 -2.79 5.68
N GLU A 41 16.92 -3.39 5.28
CA GLU A 41 16.92 -4.65 4.52
C GLU A 41 16.18 -5.80 5.23
N PRO A 42 16.42 -6.07 6.54
CA PRO A 42 15.72 -7.16 7.20
C PRO A 42 14.19 -6.97 7.19
N GLN A 43 13.72 -5.74 7.42
CA GLN A 43 12.29 -5.42 7.43
C GLN A 43 11.68 -5.49 6.02
N LEU A 44 12.46 -5.26 4.98
CA LEU A 44 11.98 -5.45 3.60
C LEU A 44 11.69 -6.92 3.31
N HIS A 45 12.52 -7.84 3.82
CA HIS A 45 12.26 -9.28 3.73
C HIS A 45 10.99 -9.68 4.51
N GLU A 46 10.81 -9.17 5.73
CA GLU A 46 9.58 -9.38 6.51
C GLU A 46 8.33 -8.85 5.80
N LEU A 47 8.40 -7.67 5.20
CA LEU A 47 7.29 -7.10 4.40
C LEU A 47 6.97 -7.95 3.18
N THR A 48 8.01 -8.52 2.55
CA THR A 48 7.87 -9.42 1.39
C THR A 48 7.17 -10.72 1.78
N ALA A 49 7.59 -11.34 2.88
CA ALA A 49 6.92 -12.53 3.42
C ALA A 49 5.46 -12.27 3.80
N LEU A 50 5.19 -11.11 4.40
CA LEU A 50 3.83 -10.69 4.73
C LEU A 50 2.97 -10.50 3.47
N ARG A 51 3.53 -9.95 2.38
CA ARG A 51 2.86 -9.88 1.07
C ARG A 51 2.47 -11.27 0.57
N ASP A 52 3.41 -12.21 0.57
CA ASP A 52 3.19 -13.57 0.07
C ASP A 52 2.12 -14.29 0.90
N ARG A 53 2.11 -14.05 2.20
CA ARG A 53 1.06 -14.57 3.08
C ARG A 53 -0.32 -13.94 2.77
N ILE A 54 -0.39 -12.67 2.44
CA ILE A 54 -1.65 -12.02 1.99
C ILE A 54 -2.10 -12.61 0.65
N ASP A 55 -1.18 -12.90 -0.26
CA ASP A 55 -1.50 -13.51 -1.54
C ASP A 55 -2.03 -14.94 -1.36
N SER A 56 -1.51 -15.72 -0.41
CA SER A 56 -2.09 -17.03 -0.06
C SER A 56 -3.51 -16.96 0.49
N VAL A 57 -3.87 -15.86 1.16
CA VAL A 57 -5.25 -15.62 1.59
C VAL A 57 -6.16 -15.32 0.39
N GLU A 58 -5.65 -14.65 -0.65
CA GLU A 58 -6.41 -14.42 -1.88
C GLU A 58 -6.79 -15.73 -2.56
N ASP A 59 -5.86 -16.68 -2.65
CA ASP A 59 -6.07 -17.98 -3.28
C ASP A 59 -7.14 -18.81 -2.55
N GLU A 60 -7.19 -18.71 -1.22
CA GLU A 60 -8.12 -19.51 -0.39
C GLU A 60 -9.48 -18.84 -0.18
N PHE A 61 -9.52 -17.53 0.04
CA PHE A 61 -10.72 -16.77 0.45
C PHE A 61 -11.21 -15.76 -0.58
N GLY A 62 -10.43 -15.50 -1.62
CA GLY A 62 -10.72 -14.58 -2.71
C GLY A 62 -10.25 -13.13 -2.49
N GLU A 63 -10.21 -12.40 -3.59
CA GLU A 63 -9.64 -11.05 -3.72
C GLU A 63 -10.21 -10.01 -2.74
N LYS A 64 -11.46 -10.14 -2.34
CA LYS A 64 -12.11 -9.21 -1.40
C LYS A 64 -11.32 -9.08 -0.09
N TYR A 65 -10.83 -10.19 0.44
CA TYR A 65 -10.09 -10.20 1.71
C TYR A 65 -8.66 -9.73 1.52
N SER A 66 -7.99 -10.17 0.48
CA SER A 66 -6.62 -9.74 0.20
C SER A 66 -6.54 -8.24 -0.06
N ARG A 67 -7.50 -7.64 -0.75
CA ARG A 67 -7.58 -6.18 -0.94
C ARG A 67 -7.63 -5.43 0.39
N PHE A 68 -8.42 -5.91 1.35
CA PHE A 68 -8.48 -5.32 2.68
C PHE A 68 -7.13 -5.39 3.41
N PHE A 69 -6.47 -6.56 3.36
CA PHE A 69 -5.16 -6.74 3.98
C PHE A 69 -4.04 -5.96 3.27
N ARG A 70 -4.11 -5.79 1.95
CA ARG A 70 -3.17 -4.95 1.19
C ARG A 70 -3.26 -3.46 1.57
N ILE A 71 -4.42 -2.97 1.99
CA ILE A 71 -4.55 -1.61 2.55
C ILE A 71 -3.76 -1.50 3.85
N VAL A 72 -3.82 -2.51 4.71
CA VAL A 72 -3.05 -2.57 5.96
C VAL A 72 -1.55 -2.67 5.65
N LEU A 73 -1.17 -3.54 4.72
CA LEU A 73 0.21 -3.67 4.23
C LEU A 73 0.76 -2.35 3.69
N SER A 74 -0.04 -1.62 2.90
CA SER A 74 0.34 -0.29 2.38
C SER A 74 0.69 0.69 3.49
N HIS A 75 -0.09 0.72 4.58
CA HIS A 75 0.22 1.52 5.74
C HIS A 75 1.53 1.06 6.43
N THR A 76 1.68 -0.25 6.60
CA THR A 76 2.85 -0.86 7.25
C THR A 76 4.12 -0.56 6.45
N THR A 77 4.09 -0.74 5.13
CA THR A 77 5.20 -0.42 4.22
C THR A 77 5.69 1.00 4.41
N ARG A 78 4.77 1.97 4.46
CA ARG A 78 5.14 3.37 4.67
C ARG A 78 5.75 3.63 6.04
N LYS A 79 5.25 2.96 7.08
CA LYS A 79 5.77 3.11 8.46
C LYS A 79 7.11 2.44 8.68
N VAL A 80 7.36 1.36 7.97
CA VAL A 80 8.62 0.62 8.00
C VAL A 80 9.72 1.31 7.19
N SER A 81 9.34 2.00 6.12
CA SER A 81 10.31 2.69 5.24
C SER A 81 11.03 3.84 5.97
N TYR A 82 12.18 4.23 5.43
CA TYR A 82 12.90 5.45 5.84
C TYR A 82 12.23 6.77 5.44
N GLN A 83 10.94 6.73 5.08
CA GLN A 83 10.20 7.94 4.74
C GLN A 83 9.89 8.78 5.97
N ARG A 84 10.23 10.07 5.93
CA ARG A 84 9.82 11.03 6.96
C ARG A 84 8.31 11.20 6.96
N ASN A 85 7.72 11.21 8.16
CA ASN A 85 6.30 11.46 8.34
C ASN A 85 6.01 12.97 8.40
N GLY A 86 4.77 13.35 8.00
CA GLY A 86 4.31 14.73 8.12
C GLY A 86 4.75 15.68 6.99
N GLU A 87 5.50 15.20 6.02
CA GLU A 87 5.94 15.98 4.87
C GLU A 87 4.96 15.85 3.70
N TYR A 88 4.81 16.93 2.93
CA TYR A 88 4.00 16.94 1.70
C TYR A 88 4.78 16.43 0.47
N LYS A 89 6.11 16.31 0.59
CA LYS A 89 6.99 15.62 -0.36
C LYS A 89 7.65 14.46 0.33
N ARG A 90 8.11 13.52 -0.46
CA ARG A 90 8.78 12.34 0.02
C ARG A 90 10.25 12.63 0.31
N TYR A 91 10.60 12.62 1.59
CA TYR A 91 11.98 12.74 2.08
C TYR A 91 12.36 11.51 2.89
N ARG A 92 13.63 11.12 2.80
CA ARG A 92 14.20 10.09 3.68
C ARG A 92 14.57 10.67 5.04
N LEU A 93 14.61 9.82 6.04
CA LEU A 93 15.25 10.06 7.31
C LEU A 93 16.73 10.43 7.11
N SER A 94 17.31 11.21 8.03
CA SER A 94 18.75 11.44 8.08
C SER A 94 19.53 10.14 8.27
N GLU A 95 20.85 10.15 8.07
CA GLU A 95 21.67 8.96 8.35
C GLU A 95 21.58 8.54 9.81
N GLU A 96 21.68 9.51 10.73
CA GLU A 96 21.55 9.31 12.16
C GLU A 96 20.17 8.70 12.53
N ASP A 97 19.07 9.28 12.02
CA ASP A 97 17.72 8.75 12.29
C ASP A 97 17.51 7.34 11.70
N ARG A 98 18.22 6.98 10.63
CA ARG A 98 18.13 5.64 10.02
C ARG A 98 18.85 4.57 10.83
N GLU A 99 19.95 4.91 11.51
CA GLU A 99 20.68 3.97 12.39
C GLU A 99 19.79 3.53 13.54
N ASP A 100 18.98 4.42 14.07
CA ASP A 100 18.04 4.13 15.17
C ASP A 100 16.69 3.57 14.70
N HIS A 101 16.43 3.56 13.38
CA HIS A 101 15.15 3.15 12.82
C HIS A 101 15.04 1.63 12.69
N SER A 102 14.49 0.99 13.71
CA SER A 102 14.26 -0.45 13.77
C SER A 102 12.78 -0.80 14.01
N PRO A 103 11.89 -0.57 13.04
CA PRO A 103 10.46 -0.84 13.18
C PRO A 103 10.18 -2.34 13.28
N VAL A 104 9.23 -2.72 14.13
CA VAL A 104 8.71 -4.09 14.22
C VAL A 104 7.52 -4.23 13.27
N VAL A 105 7.71 -4.97 12.18
CA VAL A 105 6.73 -5.10 11.08
C VAL A 105 5.42 -5.69 11.60
N GLU A 106 5.51 -6.76 12.40
CA GLU A 106 4.34 -7.43 13.00
C GLU A 106 3.48 -6.48 13.82
N ASP A 107 4.08 -5.74 14.73
CA ASP A 107 3.35 -4.83 15.64
C ASP A 107 2.60 -3.75 14.86
N ILE A 108 3.27 -3.16 13.86
CA ILE A 108 2.68 -2.12 13.01
C ILE A 108 1.51 -2.69 12.21
N PHE A 109 1.70 -3.87 11.61
CA PHE A 109 0.67 -4.52 10.82
C PHE A 109 -0.53 -4.92 11.66
N SER A 110 -0.31 -5.65 12.75
CA SER A 110 -1.36 -6.19 13.62
C SER A 110 -2.19 -5.07 14.25
N LYS A 111 -1.53 -4.04 14.77
CA LYS A 111 -2.22 -2.86 15.32
C LYS A 111 -3.09 -2.16 14.28
N LYS A 112 -2.58 -1.99 13.05
CA LYS A 112 -3.34 -1.35 11.98
C LYS A 112 -4.47 -2.22 11.49
N LEU A 113 -4.27 -3.53 11.44
CA LEU A 113 -5.30 -4.50 11.06
C LEU A 113 -6.48 -4.42 12.02
N GLU A 114 -6.25 -4.45 13.32
CA GLU A 114 -7.30 -4.37 14.33
C GLU A 114 -8.07 -3.05 14.25
N GLN A 115 -7.35 -1.93 14.10
CA GLN A 115 -7.99 -0.62 13.90
C GLN A 115 -8.90 -0.61 12.67
N ASN A 116 -8.44 -1.15 11.54
CA ASN A 116 -9.23 -1.18 10.32
C ASN A 116 -10.44 -2.12 10.44
N ILE A 117 -10.31 -3.25 11.14
CA ILE A 117 -11.43 -4.15 11.41
C ILE A 117 -12.50 -3.43 12.24
N GLU A 118 -12.10 -2.73 13.28
CA GLU A 118 -13.04 -1.99 14.13
C GLU A 118 -13.74 -0.87 13.35
N MET A 119 -12.99 -0.09 12.59
CA MET A 119 -13.56 0.93 11.71
C MET A 119 -14.55 0.35 10.69
N MET A 120 -14.25 -0.82 10.12
CA MET A 120 -15.15 -1.50 9.19
C MET A 120 -16.43 -2.01 9.88
N ARG A 121 -16.34 -2.48 11.12
CA ARG A 121 -17.52 -2.85 11.92
C ARG A 121 -18.40 -1.63 12.20
N GLU A 122 -17.80 -0.53 12.64
CA GLU A 122 -18.54 0.71 12.88
C GLU A 122 -19.19 1.23 11.59
N TYR A 123 -18.47 1.22 10.48
CA TYR A 123 -19.01 1.60 9.19
C TYR A 123 -20.19 0.72 8.79
N SER A 124 -20.03 -0.62 8.86
CA SER A 124 -21.07 -1.58 8.53
C SER A 124 -22.34 -1.41 9.38
N ASN A 125 -22.19 -0.99 10.63
CA ASN A 125 -23.33 -0.76 11.53
C ASN A 125 -24.08 0.57 11.23
N ARG A 126 -23.47 1.50 10.49
CA ARG A 126 -24.01 2.84 10.21
C ARG A 126 -24.52 3.01 8.79
N VAL A 127 -24.06 2.18 7.88
CA VAL A 127 -24.39 2.30 6.45
C VAL A 127 -25.60 1.46 6.11
N ASP A 128 -26.48 2.04 5.30
CA ASP A 128 -27.54 1.27 4.64
C ASP A 128 -26.90 0.32 3.61
N HIS A 129 -27.06 -0.98 3.82
CA HIS A 129 -26.46 -2.01 2.98
C HIS A 129 -27.12 -2.13 1.59
N ASP A 130 -28.26 -1.46 1.39
CA ASP A 130 -28.97 -1.42 0.10
C ASP A 130 -28.38 -0.36 -0.86
N LEU A 131 -27.38 0.44 -0.42
CA LEU A 131 -26.70 1.40 -1.26
C LEU A 131 -25.76 0.70 -2.26
N ASP A 132 -26.04 0.89 -3.55
CA ASP A 132 -25.12 0.45 -4.61
C ASP A 132 -23.92 1.41 -4.71
N THR A 133 -22.75 0.92 -4.37
CA THR A 133 -21.50 1.67 -4.45
C THR A 133 -20.60 1.05 -5.49
N ARG A 134 -20.22 1.83 -6.51
CA ARG A 134 -19.34 1.39 -7.59
C ARG A 134 -18.06 2.20 -7.62
N ILE A 135 -16.93 1.53 -7.68
CA ILE A 135 -15.61 2.14 -7.86
C ILE A 135 -15.11 1.76 -9.25
N HIS A 136 -14.85 2.77 -10.06
CA HIS A 136 -14.31 2.58 -11.40
C HIS A 136 -12.86 3.05 -11.48
N TYR A 137 -11.96 2.17 -11.90
CA TYR A 137 -10.61 2.56 -12.28
C TYR A 137 -10.65 3.12 -13.71
N ALA A 138 -10.62 4.45 -13.82
CA ALA A 138 -10.74 5.14 -15.10
C ALA A 138 -10.04 6.50 -15.08
N ASP A 139 -9.64 6.96 -16.26
CA ASP A 139 -9.15 8.32 -16.46
C ASP A 139 -10.36 9.27 -16.60
N SER A 140 -10.59 10.11 -15.59
CA SER A 140 -11.73 11.05 -15.56
C SER A 140 -11.71 12.13 -16.65
N ARG A 141 -10.61 12.26 -17.41
CA ARG A 141 -10.52 13.14 -18.59
C ARG A 141 -11.14 12.50 -19.84
N LYS A 142 -11.37 11.21 -19.82
CA LYS A 142 -12.00 10.47 -20.90
C LYS A 142 -13.45 10.18 -20.54
N SER A 143 -14.31 10.04 -21.54
CA SER A 143 -15.68 9.59 -21.30
C SER A 143 -15.67 8.28 -20.51
N VAL A 144 -16.45 8.23 -19.46
CA VAL A 144 -16.58 7.04 -18.63
C VAL A 144 -17.78 6.26 -19.14
N ASP A 145 -17.56 5.32 -20.07
CA ASP A 145 -18.61 4.46 -20.64
C ASP A 145 -19.36 3.62 -19.57
N LYS A 146 -18.91 3.71 -18.32
CA LYS A 146 -19.46 2.96 -17.16
C LYS A 146 -20.49 3.75 -16.38
N VAL A 147 -20.68 5.03 -16.68
CA VAL A 147 -21.70 5.89 -16.10
C VAL A 147 -22.59 6.35 -17.25
N GLY A 148 -23.86 5.98 -17.21
CA GLY A 148 -24.83 6.31 -18.25
C GLY A 148 -25.19 7.80 -18.26
N GLU A 149 -25.82 8.21 -19.33
CA GLU A 149 -26.37 9.58 -19.40
C GLU A 149 -27.48 9.77 -18.37
N ASN A 150 -27.44 10.88 -17.63
CA ASN A 150 -28.40 11.22 -16.59
C ASN A 150 -28.45 10.28 -15.36
N GLU A 151 -27.39 9.56 -15.08
CA GLU A 151 -27.28 8.68 -13.89
C GLU A 151 -26.78 9.43 -12.62
N ALA A 152 -26.25 10.64 -12.75
CA ALA A 152 -25.71 11.39 -11.62
C ALA A 152 -26.48 12.69 -11.39
N ASP A 153 -27.09 12.85 -10.22
CA ASP A 153 -27.72 14.10 -9.79
C ASP A 153 -26.69 15.10 -9.25
N ILE A 154 -25.58 14.61 -8.70
CA ILE A 154 -24.52 15.46 -8.10
C ILE A 154 -23.15 14.93 -8.51
N VAL A 155 -22.27 15.84 -8.91
CA VAL A 155 -20.85 15.57 -9.16
C VAL A 155 -20.01 16.36 -8.16
N ILE A 156 -19.16 15.66 -7.40
CA ILE A 156 -18.22 16.28 -6.45
C ILE A 156 -16.82 15.91 -6.91
N THR A 157 -15.97 16.91 -7.16
CA THR A 157 -14.61 16.71 -7.62
C THR A 157 -13.66 17.71 -6.99
N SER A 158 -12.39 17.31 -6.88
CA SER A 158 -11.28 18.16 -6.49
C SER A 158 -10.32 18.28 -7.67
N PRO A 159 -10.52 19.25 -8.58
CA PRO A 159 -9.64 19.41 -9.73
C PRO A 159 -8.22 19.81 -9.30
N PRO A 160 -7.19 19.53 -10.10
CA PRO A 160 -5.83 19.97 -9.82
C PRO A 160 -5.77 21.50 -9.66
N TYR A 161 -5.05 21.97 -8.65
CA TYR A 161 -4.86 23.39 -8.40
C TYR A 161 -3.83 23.97 -9.37
N GLY A 162 -4.26 24.44 -10.53
CA GLY A 162 -3.48 25.29 -11.44
C GLY A 162 -2.24 24.66 -12.06
N ASP A 163 -1.05 25.13 -11.73
CA ASP A 163 0.20 24.81 -12.40
C ASP A 163 0.72 23.40 -12.01
N HIS A 164 0.95 22.55 -13.02
CA HIS A 164 1.52 21.21 -12.85
C HIS A 164 2.94 21.21 -12.23
N GLN A 165 3.66 22.34 -12.29
CA GLN A 165 5.01 22.46 -11.72
C GLN A 165 5.00 22.61 -10.20
N THR A 166 3.90 23.09 -9.64
CA THR A 166 3.72 23.26 -8.19
C THR A 166 2.87 22.18 -7.54
N THR A 167 2.17 21.36 -8.34
CA THR A 167 1.33 20.29 -7.83
C THR A 167 2.20 19.14 -7.32
N VAL A 168 1.92 18.69 -6.10
CA VAL A 168 2.62 17.54 -5.50
C VAL A 168 2.22 16.26 -6.20
N ALA A 169 3.22 15.45 -6.57
CA ALA A 169 3.00 14.11 -7.10
C ALA A 169 2.50 13.18 -5.98
N TYR A 170 1.18 13.13 -5.77
CA TYR A 170 0.58 12.32 -4.68
C TYR A 170 0.86 10.82 -4.84
N GLY A 171 1.05 10.33 -6.06
CA GLY A 171 1.41 8.95 -6.35
C GLY A 171 2.73 8.52 -5.72
N GLN A 172 3.64 9.47 -5.46
CA GLN A 172 4.92 9.16 -4.81
C GLN A 172 4.76 8.46 -3.43
N PHE A 173 3.67 8.73 -2.71
CA PHE A 173 3.39 8.11 -1.41
C PHE A 173 2.80 6.71 -1.51
N SER A 174 2.23 6.37 -2.66
CA SER A 174 1.68 5.04 -2.95
C SER A 174 2.68 4.14 -3.67
N GLN A 175 3.82 4.68 -4.10
CA GLN A 175 4.77 3.99 -4.97
C GLN A 175 5.34 2.73 -4.33
N ASP A 176 5.99 2.83 -3.16
CA ASP A 176 6.59 1.66 -2.52
C ASP A 176 5.55 0.62 -2.10
N PRO A 177 4.38 0.99 -1.52
CA PRO A 177 3.32 0.02 -1.29
C PRO A 177 2.85 -0.70 -2.55
N ALA A 178 2.75 -0.01 -3.69
CA ALA A 178 2.35 -0.61 -4.95
C ALA A 178 3.42 -1.55 -5.50
N LEU A 179 4.69 -1.12 -5.48
CA LEU A 179 5.83 -1.94 -5.90
C LEU A 179 5.99 -3.19 -5.02
N LEU A 180 5.78 -3.07 -3.71
CA LEU A 180 5.83 -4.22 -2.80
C LEU A 180 4.83 -5.31 -3.21
N THR A 181 3.69 -4.96 -3.79
CA THR A 181 2.71 -5.97 -4.25
C THR A 181 3.20 -6.80 -5.44
N GLY A 182 4.28 -6.40 -6.12
CA GLY A 182 4.77 -7.04 -7.34
C GLY A 182 3.84 -6.93 -8.56
N LYS A 183 2.70 -6.25 -8.41
CA LYS A 183 1.68 -6.12 -9.49
C LYS A 183 1.92 -4.93 -10.43
N VAL A 184 2.86 -4.05 -10.08
CA VAL A 184 3.22 -2.87 -10.87
C VAL A 184 4.73 -2.67 -10.84
N THR A 185 5.27 -2.09 -11.91
CA THR A 185 6.68 -1.72 -12.02
C THR A 185 6.91 -0.25 -11.65
N TYR A 186 8.16 0.10 -11.34
CA TYR A 186 8.55 1.48 -11.09
C TYR A 186 8.24 2.41 -12.28
N GLY A 187 8.42 1.92 -13.51
CA GLY A 187 8.10 2.66 -14.74
C GLY A 187 6.63 3.03 -14.82
N GLU A 188 5.75 2.06 -14.60
CA GLU A 188 4.30 2.27 -14.62
C GLU A 188 3.85 3.29 -13.57
N MET A 189 4.36 3.20 -12.34
CA MET A 189 4.04 4.16 -11.29
C MET A 189 4.48 5.58 -11.61
N LYS A 190 5.65 5.76 -12.22
CA LYS A 190 6.14 7.06 -12.67
C LYS A 190 5.29 7.67 -13.77
N ASP A 191 4.79 6.84 -14.68
CA ASP A 191 3.94 7.30 -15.78
C ASP A 191 2.54 7.68 -15.30
N VAL A 192 2.00 7.02 -14.29
CA VAL A 192 0.74 7.42 -13.62
C VAL A 192 0.84 8.84 -13.07
N ASP A 193 1.90 9.15 -12.34
CA ASP A 193 2.11 10.51 -11.79
C ASP A 193 2.20 11.56 -12.89
N LYS A 194 2.99 11.32 -13.92
CA LYS A 194 3.12 12.25 -15.07
C LYS A 194 1.78 12.48 -15.75
N THR A 195 1.02 11.41 -15.97
CA THR A 195 -0.27 11.48 -16.65
C THR A 195 -1.32 12.18 -15.78
N GLY A 196 -1.37 11.87 -14.49
CA GLY A 196 -2.32 12.44 -13.54
C GLY A 196 -2.13 13.93 -13.30
N LEU A 197 -0.89 14.41 -13.38
CA LEU A 197 -0.57 15.84 -13.19
C LEU A 197 -0.65 16.68 -14.48
N GLY A 198 -1.14 16.12 -15.59
CA GLY A 198 -1.20 16.83 -16.86
C GLY A 198 0.18 17.01 -17.51
N GLY A 199 1.10 16.09 -17.24
CA GLY A 199 2.43 16.07 -17.85
C GLY A 199 2.34 16.14 -19.38
N ARG A 200 3.30 16.82 -20.01
CA ARG A 200 3.40 16.86 -21.48
C ARG A 200 3.74 15.46 -21.97
N TYR A 201 2.96 14.99 -22.93
CA TYR A 201 3.22 13.78 -23.73
C TYR A 201 4.50 13.97 -24.56
#